data_e0dd6fb79e093ae430c7322a4397a838
#
_entry.id   e0dd6fb79e093ae430c7322a4397a838
#
_cell.length_a   1.000
_cell.length_b   1.000
_cell.length_c   1.000
_cell.angle_alpha   90.00
_cell.angle_beta   90.00
_cell.angle_gamma   90.00
#
_symmetry.space_group_name_H-M   'P 1'
#
loop_
_entity.id
_entity.type
_entity.pdbx_description
1 polymer ?
#
loop_
_entity_poly.entity_id
_entity_poly.type
_entity_poly.pdbx_seq_one_letter_code
_entity_poly.pdbx_strand_id
1 'polypeptide(L)'
;PVDEAYDMFREVMVAGKDADFIAIETMTDLMEIKTALLAARENTDLPVICTMSFEQNMRTFTGCSAAAMALTLSGLGADVLGMNCSLGPKDALPIVDEILKWSSVPVLIRPNAGLPDPATNLYNMGPEEYAEIMEHIADKGVKVLGGCCGTTPDYIREVAKRVKEKICVMPTPEIPAAVCSASTVVTVDTVRIIGERINPTGKKLFKEALKKHDLDYIMRQALEQTGAGAEILDVNVGLPDIDEKEMMISAVNAIQSVTDAPLQIDTTELPVLEAALRIVPGKPIVNSVNGEEEKLRTVLPLVKKYGAAVVGLTLDENGIPKTAEERFAIAERILNRAMEYGIPKQDVYIDCLTLTASAEQDGVKETLKALRMVTEKLGLKTVLGVSNISFGLPNRELVNTTFISLAMQCGLTLPIMNPNIAGMTGAVRAFRLLSGYDRHGVEFIENYGAEVKKPAAAAVTADMDISDAVAAGLKAESAAAAEKLLGS
;
A
#
# COMPACT_ATOMS: atom_id res chain seq x y z
N PRO A 1 11.26 18.90 9.41
CA PRO A 1 9.94 19.01 8.76
C PRO A 1 10.09 18.88 7.24
N VAL A 2 9.06 18.32 6.56
CA VAL A 2 9.11 18.09 5.10
C VAL A 2 9.28 19.39 4.33
N ASP A 3 8.62 20.46 4.77
CA ASP A 3 8.70 21.77 4.08
C ASP A 3 10.09 22.40 4.16
N GLU A 4 10.78 22.25 5.30
CA GLU A 4 12.16 22.73 5.44
C GLU A 4 13.11 21.96 4.51
N ALA A 5 13.00 20.63 4.48
CA ALA A 5 13.78 19.80 3.56
C ALA A 5 13.47 20.14 2.10
N TYR A 6 12.19 20.37 1.77
CA TYR A 6 11.79 20.80 0.43
C TYR A 6 12.45 22.12 0.02
N ASP A 7 12.47 23.13 0.90
CA ASP A 7 13.07 24.43 0.60
C ASP A 7 14.59 24.31 0.39
N MET A 8 15.27 23.45 1.15
CA MET A 8 16.71 23.16 0.94
C MET A 8 16.96 22.50 -0.41
N PHE A 9 16.16 21.47 -0.78
CA PHE A 9 16.29 20.83 -2.09
C PHE A 9 15.93 21.79 -3.23
N ARG A 10 14.88 22.59 -3.07
CA ARG A 10 14.49 23.61 -4.06
C ARG A 10 15.60 24.57 -4.38
N GLU A 11 16.35 25.05 -3.37
CA GLU A 11 17.50 25.94 -3.58
C GLU A 11 18.54 25.29 -4.50
N VAL A 12 18.86 24.01 -4.28
CA VAL A 12 19.80 23.25 -5.11
C VAL A 12 19.25 23.05 -6.55
N MET A 13 17.95 22.68 -6.67
CA MET A 13 17.33 22.43 -7.98
C MET A 13 17.29 23.70 -8.84
N VAL A 14 16.94 24.84 -8.24
CA VAL A 14 16.92 26.14 -8.92
C VAL A 14 18.31 26.58 -9.35
N ALA A 15 19.33 26.34 -8.50
CA ALA A 15 20.73 26.65 -8.85
C ALA A 15 21.24 25.76 -10.00
N GLY A 16 20.78 24.50 -10.07
CA GLY A 16 21.16 23.51 -11.08
C GLY A 16 20.33 23.54 -12.37
N LYS A 17 19.43 24.49 -12.57
CA LYS A 17 18.45 24.49 -13.68
C LYS A 17 19.06 24.48 -15.11
N ASP A 18 20.32 24.85 -15.27
CA ASP A 18 21.04 24.90 -16.54
C ASP A 18 21.84 23.60 -16.82
N ALA A 19 21.69 22.56 -15.97
CA ALA A 19 22.28 21.24 -16.17
C ALA A 19 21.48 20.44 -17.21
N ASP A 20 22.05 19.31 -17.67
CA ASP A 20 21.37 18.40 -18.62
C ASP A 20 20.35 17.52 -17.92
N PHE A 21 20.56 17.18 -16.65
CA PHE A 21 19.68 16.39 -15.81
C PHE A 21 19.99 16.57 -14.33
N ILE A 22 19.08 16.13 -13.46
CA ILE A 22 19.26 16.10 -12.00
C ILE A 22 19.46 14.66 -11.56
N ALA A 23 20.49 14.42 -10.72
CA ALA A 23 20.73 13.14 -10.08
C ALA A 23 20.50 13.28 -8.56
N ILE A 24 19.47 12.61 -8.05
CA ILE A 24 19.18 12.45 -6.62
C ILE A 24 19.64 11.05 -6.25
N GLU A 25 20.80 10.93 -5.59
CA GLU A 25 21.46 9.63 -5.43
C GLU A 25 21.84 9.30 -3.99
N THR A 26 22.01 8.01 -3.71
CA THR A 26 22.45 7.46 -2.42
C THR A 26 21.49 7.76 -1.28
N MET A 27 20.21 7.93 -1.60
CA MET A 27 19.18 8.18 -0.58
C MET A 27 18.84 6.90 0.18
N THR A 28 18.50 7.03 1.45
CA THR A 28 18.13 5.91 2.33
C THR A 28 16.70 6.01 2.85
N ASP A 29 16.10 7.19 2.77
CA ASP A 29 14.73 7.46 3.24
C ASP A 29 13.81 7.80 2.07
N LEU A 30 12.63 7.13 2.02
CA LEU A 30 11.67 7.32 0.92
C LEU A 30 11.01 8.70 0.97
N MET A 31 10.79 9.26 2.16
CA MET A 31 10.21 10.60 2.30
C MET A 31 11.19 11.67 1.85
N GLU A 32 12.47 11.50 2.16
CA GLU A 32 13.54 12.42 1.76
C GLU A 32 13.69 12.46 0.24
N ILE A 33 13.81 11.30 -0.43
CA ILE A 33 13.93 11.25 -1.89
C ILE A 33 12.66 11.74 -2.59
N LYS A 34 11.47 11.45 -2.05
CA LYS A 34 10.20 12.01 -2.54
C LYS A 34 10.21 13.53 -2.47
N THR A 35 10.66 14.10 -1.35
CA THR A 35 10.72 15.55 -1.15
C THR A 35 11.68 16.20 -2.14
N ALA A 36 12.84 15.58 -2.38
CA ALA A 36 13.81 16.05 -3.36
C ALA A 36 13.26 15.97 -4.81
N LEU A 37 12.58 14.86 -5.15
CA LEU A 37 11.96 14.69 -6.47
C LEU A 37 10.83 15.70 -6.71
N LEU A 38 9.98 15.96 -5.69
CA LEU A 38 8.96 17.01 -5.78
C LEU A 38 9.57 18.39 -5.98
N ALA A 39 10.67 18.71 -5.25
CA ALA A 39 11.39 19.97 -5.43
C ALA A 39 11.94 20.10 -6.85
N ALA A 40 12.47 19.03 -7.45
CA ALA A 40 12.93 19.03 -8.83
C ALA A 40 11.77 19.25 -9.82
N ARG A 41 10.68 18.50 -9.69
CA ARG A 41 9.52 18.56 -10.60
C ARG A 41 8.73 19.86 -10.53
N GLU A 42 8.67 20.49 -9.36
CA GLU A 42 7.96 21.75 -9.18
C GLU A 42 8.77 22.98 -9.64
N ASN A 43 10.11 22.86 -9.80
CA ASN A 43 10.98 23.99 -10.08
C ASN A 43 11.85 23.86 -11.34
N THR A 44 11.83 22.71 -12.02
CA THR A 44 12.60 22.47 -13.25
C THR A 44 11.84 21.55 -14.21
N ASP A 45 12.19 21.59 -15.49
CA ASP A 45 11.72 20.65 -16.52
C ASP A 45 12.80 19.60 -16.86
N LEU A 46 13.89 19.52 -16.06
CA LEU A 46 15.00 18.61 -16.31
C LEU A 46 14.62 17.15 -16.07
N PRO A 47 15.20 16.19 -16.83
CA PRO A 47 15.13 14.79 -16.49
C PRO A 47 15.69 14.52 -15.09
N VAL A 48 15.03 13.67 -14.30
CA VAL A 48 15.44 13.36 -12.93
C VAL A 48 15.73 11.88 -12.77
N ILE A 49 16.93 11.58 -12.30
CA ILE A 49 17.39 10.25 -11.92
C ILE A 49 17.31 10.13 -10.41
N CYS A 50 16.66 9.08 -9.90
CA CYS A 50 16.47 8.83 -8.48
C CYS A 50 17.07 7.48 -8.09
N THR A 51 18.02 7.44 -7.16
CA THR A 51 18.59 6.18 -6.67
C THR A 51 18.65 6.12 -5.15
N MET A 52 18.39 4.93 -4.62
CA MET A 52 18.49 4.65 -3.19
C MET A 52 19.57 3.58 -2.93
N SER A 53 20.06 3.56 -1.69
CA SER A 53 21.03 2.59 -1.22
C SER A 53 20.37 1.53 -0.38
N PHE A 54 20.62 0.24 -0.70
CA PHE A 54 20.02 -0.90 -0.05
C PHE A 54 21.05 -1.74 0.70
N GLU A 55 20.61 -2.36 1.78
CA GLU A 55 21.35 -3.32 2.58
C GLU A 55 21.12 -4.76 2.07
N GLN A 56 21.87 -5.73 2.60
CA GLN A 56 21.73 -7.16 2.23
C GLN A 56 20.34 -7.76 2.49
N ASN A 57 19.57 -7.17 3.40
CA ASN A 57 18.18 -7.53 3.68
C ASN A 57 17.16 -7.00 2.64
N MET A 58 17.65 -6.45 1.52
CA MET A 58 16.85 -5.84 0.44
C MET A 58 16.04 -4.60 0.86
N ARG A 59 16.43 -3.94 1.94
CA ARG A 59 15.82 -2.70 2.43
C ARG A 59 16.86 -1.61 2.56
N THR A 60 16.42 -0.37 2.49
CA THR A 60 17.28 0.77 2.83
C THR A 60 17.51 0.82 4.35
N PHE A 61 18.43 1.66 4.80
CA PHE A 61 18.70 1.85 6.23
C PHE A 61 17.46 2.23 7.06
N THR A 62 16.53 3.01 6.48
CA THR A 62 15.26 3.37 7.13
C THR A 62 14.13 2.35 6.91
N GLY A 63 14.42 1.22 6.24
CA GLY A 63 13.48 0.13 6.05
C GLY A 63 12.66 0.16 4.76
N CYS A 64 12.92 1.11 3.84
CA CYS A 64 12.21 1.16 2.57
C CYS A 64 12.50 -0.09 1.72
N SER A 65 11.44 -0.70 1.16
CA SER A 65 11.58 -1.82 0.24
C SER A 65 11.82 -1.36 -1.20
N ALA A 66 12.51 -2.18 -2.01
CA ALA A 66 12.77 -1.89 -3.41
C ALA A 66 11.46 -1.73 -4.23
N ALA A 67 10.45 -2.51 -3.90
CA ALA A 67 9.12 -2.41 -4.52
C ALA A 67 8.42 -1.08 -4.18
N ALA A 68 8.44 -0.65 -2.90
CA ALA A 68 7.85 0.61 -2.48
C ALA A 68 8.56 1.81 -3.12
N MET A 69 9.89 1.78 -3.19
CA MET A 69 10.68 2.77 -3.92
C MET A 69 10.26 2.84 -5.39
N ALA A 70 10.23 1.71 -6.11
CA ALA A 70 9.94 1.70 -7.53
C ALA A 70 8.51 2.19 -7.83
N LEU A 71 7.51 1.74 -7.07
CA LEU A 71 6.12 2.21 -7.19
C LEU A 71 6.00 3.72 -6.94
N THR A 72 6.62 4.20 -5.87
CA THR A 72 6.50 5.60 -5.46
C THR A 72 7.20 6.54 -6.45
N LEU A 73 8.46 6.25 -6.78
CA LEU A 73 9.25 7.14 -7.64
C LEU A 73 8.78 7.13 -9.10
N SER A 74 8.33 5.97 -9.61
CA SER A 74 7.68 5.90 -10.94
C SER A 74 6.40 6.75 -10.97
N GLY A 75 5.55 6.64 -9.95
CA GLY A 75 4.32 7.41 -9.82
C GLY A 75 4.55 8.91 -9.77
N LEU A 76 5.56 9.35 -9.01
CA LEU A 76 5.97 10.74 -8.86
C LEU A 76 6.68 11.32 -10.11
N GLY A 77 6.96 10.48 -11.11
CA GLY A 77 7.50 10.90 -12.38
C GLY A 77 9.03 10.97 -12.42
N ALA A 78 9.77 10.17 -11.67
CA ALA A 78 11.20 9.97 -11.95
C ALA A 78 11.38 9.46 -13.39
N ASP A 79 12.35 9.99 -14.14
CA ASP A 79 12.64 9.51 -15.51
C ASP A 79 13.48 8.24 -15.50
N VAL A 80 14.32 8.09 -14.49
CA VAL A 80 15.14 6.90 -14.24
C VAL A 80 15.15 6.67 -12.73
N LEU A 81 15.02 5.43 -12.31
CA LEU A 81 15.18 5.06 -10.91
C LEU A 81 16.11 3.87 -10.75
N GLY A 82 16.58 3.61 -9.54
CA GLY A 82 17.43 2.45 -9.32
C GLY A 82 18.17 2.45 -8.00
N MET A 83 19.33 1.81 -7.99
CA MET A 83 20.17 1.74 -6.80
C MET A 83 21.61 2.13 -7.07
N ASN A 84 22.25 2.68 -6.06
CA ASN A 84 23.71 2.88 -6.08
C ASN A 84 24.30 2.68 -4.68
N CYS A 85 25.61 2.39 -4.65
CA CYS A 85 26.39 2.22 -3.42
C CYS A 85 25.99 0.98 -2.59
N SER A 86 26.47 0.91 -1.34
CA SER A 86 26.30 -0.09 -0.28
C SER A 86 26.76 -1.49 -0.64
N LEU A 87 26.24 -2.09 -1.71
CA LEU A 87 26.46 -3.49 -2.10
C LEU A 87 27.33 -3.62 -3.34
N GLY A 88 28.00 -4.77 -3.48
CA GLY A 88 28.62 -5.20 -4.72
C GLY A 88 27.58 -5.70 -5.74
N PRO A 89 27.96 -5.88 -7.03
CA PRO A 89 27.00 -6.22 -8.08
C PRO A 89 26.35 -7.60 -7.87
N LYS A 90 27.02 -8.54 -7.22
CA LYS A 90 26.48 -9.86 -6.91
C LYS A 90 25.35 -9.80 -5.89
N ASP A 91 25.57 -9.04 -4.81
CA ASP A 91 24.59 -8.88 -3.72
C ASP A 91 23.40 -8.00 -4.16
N ALA A 92 23.60 -7.16 -5.19
CA ALA A 92 22.56 -6.30 -5.77
C ALA A 92 21.55 -7.08 -6.63
N LEU A 93 21.86 -8.29 -7.13
CA LEU A 93 20.99 -9.02 -8.07
C LEU A 93 19.54 -9.21 -7.60
N PRO A 94 19.25 -9.63 -6.36
CA PRO A 94 17.86 -9.76 -5.90
C PRO A 94 17.11 -8.41 -5.88
N ILE A 95 17.81 -7.32 -5.55
CA ILE A 95 17.25 -5.97 -5.54
C ILE A 95 16.95 -5.51 -6.98
N VAL A 96 17.86 -5.79 -7.92
CA VAL A 96 17.66 -5.52 -9.35
C VAL A 96 16.40 -6.22 -9.87
N ASP A 97 16.22 -7.51 -9.54
CA ASP A 97 15.04 -8.26 -9.93
C ASP A 97 13.75 -7.66 -9.38
N GLU A 98 13.76 -7.23 -8.13
CA GLU A 98 12.59 -6.60 -7.52
C GLU A 98 12.31 -5.21 -8.13
N ILE A 99 13.33 -4.38 -8.35
CA ILE A 99 13.15 -3.07 -9.00
C ILE A 99 12.56 -3.24 -10.41
N LEU A 100 13.10 -4.15 -11.22
CA LEU A 100 12.63 -4.40 -12.59
C LEU A 100 11.19 -4.89 -12.65
N LYS A 101 10.73 -5.60 -11.64
CA LYS A 101 9.35 -6.08 -11.52
C LYS A 101 8.34 -4.94 -11.27
N TRP A 102 8.76 -3.86 -10.60
CA TRP A 102 7.89 -2.79 -10.16
C TRP A 102 8.11 -1.44 -10.86
N SER A 103 9.17 -1.31 -11.66
CA SER A 103 9.50 -0.06 -12.35
C SER A 103 8.82 0.05 -13.70
N SER A 104 8.10 1.16 -13.93
CA SER A 104 7.58 1.54 -15.25
C SER A 104 8.54 2.44 -16.05
N VAL A 105 9.69 2.78 -15.48
CA VAL A 105 10.71 3.66 -16.07
C VAL A 105 12.07 2.94 -16.15
N PRO A 106 13.01 3.43 -16.96
CA PRO A 106 14.36 2.86 -17.07
C PRO A 106 15.05 2.73 -15.70
N VAL A 107 15.79 1.61 -15.52
CA VAL A 107 16.48 1.30 -14.27
C VAL A 107 17.97 1.58 -14.41
N LEU A 108 18.54 2.21 -13.37
CA LEU A 108 19.97 2.49 -13.20
C LEU A 108 20.54 1.65 -12.05
N ILE A 109 21.69 0.99 -12.31
CA ILE A 109 22.41 0.20 -11.30
C ILE A 109 23.88 0.62 -11.26
N ARG A 110 24.32 1.11 -10.10
CA ARG A 110 25.69 1.57 -9.83
C ARG A 110 26.22 1.02 -8.50
N PRO A 111 26.57 -0.27 -8.43
CA PRO A 111 27.04 -0.91 -7.21
C PRO A 111 28.50 -0.53 -6.90
N ASN A 112 28.95 -0.87 -5.71
CA ASN A 112 30.37 -0.80 -5.31
C ASN A 112 31.18 -1.93 -5.97
N ALA A 113 32.51 -1.81 -5.95
CA ALA A 113 33.45 -2.86 -6.39
C ALA A 113 33.53 -4.04 -5.39
N GLY A 114 32.38 -4.56 -4.95
CA GLY A 114 32.26 -5.50 -3.85
C GLY A 114 32.07 -4.77 -2.51
N LEU A 115 32.39 -5.45 -1.41
CA LEU A 115 32.39 -4.86 -0.06
C LEU A 115 33.84 -4.53 0.32
N PRO A 116 34.09 -3.41 1.04
CA PRO A 116 35.43 -3.10 1.53
C PRO A 116 35.86 -4.10 2.62
N ASP A 117 37.10 -4.53 2.57
CA ASP A 117 37.73 -5.28 3.67
C ASP A 117 37.79 -4.40 4.93
N PRO A 118 37.26 -4.86 6.07
CA PRO A 118 37.15 -4.03 7.28
C PRO A 118 38.52 -3.56 7.85
N ALA A 119 39.61 -4.28 7.57
CA ALA A 119 40.93 -3.96 8.08
C ALA A 119 41.72 -3.01 7.17
N THR A 120 41.52 -3.12 5.85
CA THR A 120 42.30 -2.38 4.86
C THR A 120 41.51 -1.31 4.13
N ASN A 121 40.18 -1.32 4.22
CA ASN A 121 39.26 -0.51 3.41
C ASN A 121 39.41 -0.69 1.88
N LEU A 122 40.08 -1.77 1.45
CA LEU A 122 40.27 -2.07 0.04
C LEU A 122 39.09 -2.92 -0.47
N TYR A 123 38.65 -2.61 -1.68
CA TYR A 123 37.66 -3.40 -2.39
C TYR A 123 38.35 -4.58 -3.09
N ASN A 124 37.80 -5.76 -2.98
CA ASN A 124 38.46 -7.02 -3.41
C ASN A 124 38.00 -7.56 -4.76
N MET A 125 37.02 -6.93 -5.41
CA MET A 125 36.49 -7.33 -6.72
C MET A 125 37.28 -6.59 -7.82
N GLY A 126 37.80 -7.34 -8.81
CA GLY A 126 38.53 -6.78 -9.96
C GLY A 126 37.58 -6.30 -11.08
N PRO A 127 38.12 -5.51 -12.06
CA PRO A 127 37.31 -4.95 -13.15
C PRO A 127 36.64 -6.02 -14.03
N GLU A 128 37.32 -7.15 -14.32
CA GLU A 128 36.80 -8.23 -15.18
C GLU A 128 35.60 -8.91 -14.50
N GLU A 129 35.75 -9.32 -13.23
CA GLU A 129 34.71 -9.97 -12.44
C GLU A 129 33.49 -9.03 -12.27
N TYR A 130 33.75 -7.78 -11.97
CA TYR A 130 32.73 -6.76 -11.89
C TYR A 130 31.93 -6.66 -13.19
N ALA A 131 32.64 -6.53 -14.32
CA ALA A 131 32.02 -6.34 -15.62
C ALA A 131 31.22 -7.56 -16.08
N GLU A 132 31.63 -8.79 -15.71
CA GLU A 132 30.86 -10.00 -15.99
C GLU A 132 29.49 -9.99 -15.31
N ILE A 133 29.43 -9.59 -14.03
CA ILE A 133 28.16 -9.50 -13.30
C ILE A 133 27.32 -8.35 -13.84
N MET A 134 27.93 -7.19 -14.15
CA MET A 134 27.23 -6.05 -14.73
C MET A 134 26.68 -6.37 -16.13
N GLU A 135 27.33 -7.22 -16.91
CA GLU A 135 26.82 -7.75 -18.18
C GLU A 135 25.54 -8.57 -17.94
N HIS A 136 25.53 -9.44 -16.93
CA HIS A 136 24.34 -10.20 -16.56
C HIS A 136 23.19 -9.27 -16.09
N ILE A 137 23.50 -8.20 -15.35
CA ILE A 137 22.52 -7.17 -14.96
C ILE A 137 21.94 -6.47 -16.20
N ALA A 138 22.77 -6.17 -17.21
CA ALA A 138 22.30 -5.62 -18.48
C ALA A 138 21.33 -6.56 -19.20
N ASP A 139 21.63 -7.87 -19.22
CA ASP A 139 20.78 -8.91 -19.85
C ASP A 139 19.39 -9.01 -19.21
N LYS A 140 19.24 -8.63 -17.92
CA LYS A 140 17.94 -8.52 -17.26
C LYS A 140 17.10 -7.32 -17.73
N GLY A 141 17.68 -6.36 -18.46
CA GLY A 141 17.00 -5.20 -19.01
C GLY A 141 17.31 -3.86 -18.32
N VAL A 142 18.32 -3.83 -17.45
CA VAL A 142 18.80 -2.56 -16.88
C VAL A 142 19.41 -1.68 -17.95
N LYS A 143 18.98 -0.42 -18.02
CA LYS A 143 19.34 0.53 -19.10
C LYS A 143 20.58 1.36 -18.81
N VAL A 144 20.84 1.68 -17.56
CA VAL A 144 21.96 2.54 -17.17
C VAL A 144 22.83 1.78 -16.19
N LEU A 145 24.08 1.62 -16.56
CA LEU A 145 25.08 0.90 -15.76
C LEU A 145 26.21 1.85 -15.39
N GLY A 146 26.78 1.65 -14.23
CA GLY A 146 27.90 2.43 -13.74
C GLY A 146 28.60 1.76 -12.57
N GLY A 147 29.29 2.55 -11.78
CA GLY A 147 29.93 2.11 -10.56
C GLY A 147 29.83 3.16 -9.48
N CYS A 148 30.09 2.77 -8.23
CA CYS A 148 30.16 3.63 -7.07
C CYS A 148 31.48 3.39 -6.34
N CYS A 149 31.49 3.24 -5.02
CA CYS A 149 32.71 3.13 -4.24
C CYS A 149 33.62 1.96 -4.68
N GLY A 150 34.91 2.22 -4.74
CA GLY A 150 35.91 1.25 -5.17
C GLY A 150 36.06 1.06 -6.68
N THR A 151 35.14 1.56 -7.51
CA THR A 151 35.28 1.51 -8.97
C THR A 151 36.18 2.62 -9.51
N THR A 152 36.92 2.29 -10.58
CA THR A 152 37.80 3.22 -11.31
C THR A 152 37.41 3.24 -12.78
N PRO A 153 38.00 4.12 -13.61
CA PRO A 153 37.75 4.12 -15.05
C PRO A 153 37.97 2.77 -15.73
N ASP A 154 38.82 1.89 -15.18
CA ASP A 154 39.05 0.56 -15.72
C ASP A 154 37.82 -0.35 -15.60
N TYR A 155 37.10 -0.28 -14.48
CA TYR A 155 35.82 -0.99 -14.30
C TYR A 155 34.80 -0.56 -15.34
N ILE A 156 34.64 0.74 -15.53
CA ILE A 156 33.68 1.29 -16.50
C ILE A 156 34.05 0.91 -17.92
N ARG A 157 35.37 0.88 -18.24
CA ARG A 157 35.87 0.46 -19.55
C ARG A 157 35.55 -1.02 -19.83
N GLU A 158 35.75 -1.88 -18.85
CA GLU A 158 35.43 -3.33 -19.03
C GLU A 158 33.91 -3.56 -19.11
N VAL A 159 33.09 -2.86 -18.30
CA VAL A 159 31.63 -2.91 -18.45
C VAL A 159 31.22 -2.43 -19.86
N ALA A 160 31.68 -1.24 -20.28
CA ALA A 160 31.34 -0.69 -21.60
C ALA A 160 31.74 -1.62 -22.74
N LYS A 161 32.89 -2.24 -22.67
CA LYS A 161 33.38 -3.22 -23.67
C LYS A 161 32.45 -4.41 -23.82
N ARG A 162 31.90 -4.92 -22.68
CA ARG A 162 31.01 -6.09 -22.69
C ARG A 162 29.59 -5.77 -23.17
N VAL A 163 29.09 -4.55 -22.87
CA VAL A 163 27.69 -4.19 -23.16
C VAL A 163 27.52 -3.36 -24.43
N LYS A 164 28.60 -2.87 -25.06
CA LYS A 164 28.58 -1.93 -26.19
C LYS A 164 27.68 -2.34 -27.36
N GLU A 165 27.60 -3.63 -27.66
CA GLU A 165 26.84 -4.17 -28.78
C GLU A 165 25.53 -4.84 -28.33
N LYS A 166 25.22 -4.81 -27.04
CA LYS A 166 24.00 -5.42 -26.52
C LYS A 166 22.79 -4.54 -26.77
N ILE A 167 21.74 -5.14 -27.31
CA ILE A 167 20.43 -4.53 -27.37
C ILE A 167 19.73 -4.84 -26.05
N CYS A 168 19.78 -3.91 -25.12
CA CYS A 168 19.06 -4.05 -23.87
C CYS A 168 17.59 -3.75 -24.09
N VAL A 169 16.72 -4.75 -23.92
CA VAL A 169 15.26 -4.56 -23.95
C VAL A 169 14.79 -4.42 -22.50
N MET A 170 14.26 -3.25 -22.18
CA MET A 170 13.64 -3.04 -20.87
C MET A 170 12.40 -3.92 -20.73
N PRO A 171 12.25 -4.69 -19.65
CA PRO A 171 11.01 -5.37 -19.35
C PRO A 171 9.86 -4.35 -19.29
N THR A 172 8.70 -4.74 -19.78
CA THR A 172 7.44 -4.01 -19.58
C THR A 172 6.62 -4.80 -18.57
N PRO A 173 6.87 -4.63 -17.26
CA PRO A 173 6.14 -5.41 -16.27
C PRO A 173 4.67 -4.99 -16.25
N GLU A 174 3.79 -5.97 -16.15
CA GLU A 174 2.40 -5.72 -15.78
C GLU A 174 2.34 -5.40 -14.29
N ILE A 175 2.49 -4.12 -13.96
CA ILE A 175 2.42 -3.67 -12.57
C ILE A 175 0.97 -3.85 -12.08
N PRO A 176 0.73 -4.67 -11.05
CA PRO A 176 -0.63 -4.86 -10.54
C PRO A 176 -1.15 -3.60 -9.84
N ALA A 177 -2.46 -3.53 -9.65
CA ALA A 177 -3.03 -2.56 -8.72
C ALA A 177 -2.38 -2.73 -7.34
N ALA A 178 -1.74 -1.67 -6.85
CA ALA A 178 -1.00 -1.71 -5.59
C ALA A 178 -0.88 -0.32 -4.96
N VAL A 179 -0.83 -0.31 -3.64
CA VAL A 179 -0.54 0.86 -2.81
C VAL A 179 0.58 0.53 -1.83
N CYS A 180 1.26 1.52 -1.31
CA CYS A 180 2.35 1.24 -0.37
C CYS A 180 2.57 2.37 0.65
N SER A 181 3.11 1.99 1.80
CA SER A 181 3.88 2.85 2.69
C SER A 181 5.35 2.87 2.24
N ALA A 182 6.25 3.33 3.08
CA ALA A 182 7.68 3.23 2.79
C ALA A 182 8.20 1.77 2.80
N SER A 183 7.66 0.93 3.67
CA SER A 183 8.17 -0.42 3.94
C SER A 183 7.28 -1.55 3.41
N THR A 184 5.99 -1.30 3.27
CA THR A 184 4.98 -2.32 2.95
C THR A 184 4.26 -2.00 1.65
N VAL A 185 4.20 -2.98 0.74
CA VAL A 185 3.40 -2.93 -0.49
C VAL A 185 2.19 -3.85 -0.35
N VAL A 186 1.01 -3.31 -0.59
CA VAL A 186 -0.26 -4.04 -0.61
C VAL A 186 -0.74 -4.14 -2.06
N THR A 187 -0.64 -5.33 -2.65
CA THR A 187 -1.20 -5.63 -3.97
C THR A 187 -2.69 -5.91 -3.85
N VAL A 188 -3.50 -5.36 -4.76
CA VAL A 188 -4.94 -5.60 -4.82
C VAL A 188 -5.23 -6.76 -5.78
N ASP A 189 -4.58 -7.88 -5.55
CA ASP A 189 -4.74 -9.14 -6.29
C ASP A 189 -5.87 -10.01 -5.72
N THR A 190 -6.22 -9.78 -4.46
CA THR A 190 -7.37 -10.37 -3.76
C THR A 190 -8.14 -9.28 -3.00
N VAL A 191 -9.09 -9.66 -2.17
CA VAL A 191 -9.79 -8.73 -1.27
C VAL A 191 -8.81 -8.20 -0.22
N ARG A 192 -8.73 -6.87 -0.05
CA ARG A 192 -7.89 -6.19 0.95
C ARG A 192 -8.75 -5.29 1.82
N ILE A 193 -8.62 -5.39 3.12
CA ILE A 193 -9.47 -4.67 4.08
C ILE A 193 -8.96 -3.24 4.26
N ILE A 194 -9.83 -2.25 4.01
CA ILE A 194 -9.60 -0.86 4.39
C ILE A 194 -10.33 -0.60 5.71
N GLY A 195 -9.57 -0.22 6.74
CA GLY A 195 -10.11 0.05 8.08
C GLY A 195 -10.82 1.40 8.17
N GLU A 196 -12.10 1.44 8.59
CA GLU A 196 -12.99 2.62 8.60
C GLU A 196 -13.02 3.39 9.93
N ARG A 197 -12.22 3.03 10.93
CA ARG A 197 -12.41 3.56 12.29
C ARG A 197 -11.90 4.98 12.50
N ILE A 198 -10.94 5.43 11.71
CA ILE A 198 -10.38 6.79 11.74
C ILE A 198 -11.24 7.70 10.84
N ASN A 199 -12.49 7.90 11.23
CA ASN A 199 -13.48 8.70 10.52
C ASN A 199 -14.54 9.17 11.53
N PRO A 200 -14.88 10.48 11.61
CA PRO A 200 -15.80 11.03 12.62
C PRO A 200 -17.27 10.64 12.41
N THR A 201 -17.64 10.13 11.22
CA THR A 201 -19.04 9.84 10.88
C THR A 201 -19.63 8.79 11.83
N GLY A 202 -20.65 9.17 12.59
CA GLY A 202 -21.33 8.29 13.54
C GLY A 202 -20.54 7.91 14.81
N LYS A 203 -19.32 8.46 15.03
CA LYS A 203 -18.41 8.07 16.11
C LYS A 203 -18.16 9.21 17.10
N LYS A 204 -18.95 9.27 18.18
CA LYS A 204 -18.90 10.36 19.17
C LYS A 204 -17.51 10.49 19.81
N LEU A 205 -16.90 9.38 20.24
CA LEU A 205 -15.59 9.41 20.91
C LEU A 205 -14.48 9.92 19.97
N PHE A 206 -14.53 9.56 18.70
CA PHE A 206 -13.58 10.04 17.71
C PHE A 206 -13.73 11.55 17.46
N LYS A 207 -14.97 12.05 17.39
CA LYS A 207 -15.23 13.50 17.29
C LYS A 207 -14.68 14.27 18.49
N GLU A 208 -14.80 13.70 19.70
CA GLU A 208 -14.24 14.29 20.90
C GLU A 208 -12.71 14.28 20.90
N ALA A 209 -12.10 13.19 20.40
CA ALA A 209 -10.65 13.09 20.24
C ALA A 209 -10.12 14.15 19.27
N LEU A 210 -10.76 14.33 18.10
CA LEU A 210 -10.39 15.38 17.15
C LEU A 210 -10.46 16.78 17.77
N LYS A 211 -11.55 17.12 18.48
CA LYS A 211 -11.71 18.41 19.14
C LYS A 211 -10.66 18.67 20.24
N LYS A 212 -10.14 17.62 20.87
CA LYS A 212 -9.11 17.70 21.92
C LYS A 212 -7.71 17.52 21.39
N HIS A 213 -7.54 17.32 20.09
CA HIS A 213 -6.24 16.96 19.47
C HIS A 213 -5.60 15.73 20.13
N ASP A 214 -6.42 14.71 20.47
CA ASP A 214 -6.00 13.46 21.12
C ASP A 214 -5.40 12.49 20.08
N LEU A 215 -4.14 12.67 19.77
CA LEU A 215 -3.42 11.83 18.81
C LEU A 215 -3.21 10.40 19.33
N ASP A 216 -3.14 10.21 20.65
CA ASP A 216 -3.03 8.87 21.26
C ASP A 216 -4.26 8.01 20.97
N TYR A 217 -5.45 8.63 20.94
CA TYR A 217 -6.66 7.94 20.53
C TYR A 217 -6.59 7.51 19.05
N ILE A 218 -6.10 8.38 18.17
CA ILE A 218 -5.94 8.09 16.74
C ILE A 218 -4.96 6.94 16.54
N MET A 219 -3.79 6.99 17.19
CA MET A 219 -2.78 5.93 17.13
C MET A 219 -3.33 4.58 17.61
N ARG A 220 -4.09 4.56 18.72
CA ARG A 220 -4.76 3.33 19.17
C ARG A 220 -5.72 2.78 18.15
N GLN A 221 -6.53 3.64 17.50
CA GLN A 221 -7.45 3.19 16.45
C GLN A 221 -6.70 2.62 15.24
N ALA A 222 -5.53 3.15 14.88
CA ALA A 222 -4.70 2.60 13.83
C ALA A 222 -4.19 1.20 14.20
N LEU A 223 -3.59 1.06 15.40
CA LEU A 223 -3.05 -0.22 15.89
C LEU A 223 -4.14 -1.30 16.08
N GLU A 224 -5.31 -0.93 16.62
CA GLU A 224 -6.43 -1.86 16.78
C GLU A 224 -6.91 -2.40 15.44
N GLN A 225 -7.00 -1.54 14.41
CA GLN A 225 -7.45 -1.94 13.09
C GLN A 225 -6.43 -2.82 12.36
N THR A 226 -5.16 -2.46 12.37
CA THR A 226 -4.11 -3.28 11.76
C THR A 226 -3.94 -4.61 12.48
N GLY A 227 -4.01 -4.62 13.81
CA GLY A 227 -4.02 -5.85 14.61
C GLY A 227 -5.22 -6.75 14.35
N ALA A 228 -6.37 -6.19 13.96
CA ALA A 228 -7.57 -6.94 13.55
C ALA A 228 -7.55 -7.39 12.09
N GLY A 229 -6.54 -6.99 11.29
CA GLY A 229 -6.34 -7.42 9.92
C GLY A 229 -6.69 -6.39 8.85
N ALA A 230 -6.81 -5.09 9.18
CA ALA A 230 -6.81 -4.05 8.17
C ALA A 230 -5.43 -3.95 7.51
N GLU A 231 -5.41 -3.95 6.20
CA GLU A 231 -4.19 -3.86 5.39
C GLU A 231 -3.95 -2.44 4.89
N ILE A 232 -4.99 -1.60 4.88
CA ILE A 232 -4.99 -0.19 4.50
C ILE A 232 -5.85 0.55 5.54
N LEU A 233 -5.51 1.80 5.85
CA LEU A 233 -6.28 2.62 6.79
C LEU A 233 -6.90 3.83 6.08
N ASP A 234 -8.23 3.95 6.16
CA ASP A 234 -8.95 5.15 5.75
C ASP A 234 -8.82 6.23 6.83
N VAL A 235 -8.41 7.44 6.41
CA VAL A 235 -8.16 8.56 7.30
C VAL A 235 -9.01 9.76 6.89
N ASN A 236 -10.04 10.02 7.69
CA ASN A 236 -10.90 11.19 7.58
C ASN A 236 -10.95 11.92 8.93
N VAL A 237 -10.63 13.19 8.92
CA VAL A 237 -10.67 14.06 10.11
C VAL A 237 -11.60 15.25 9.94
N GLY A 238 -12.41 15.27 8.87
CA GLY A 238 -13.36 16.34 8.55
C GLY A 238 -14.40 16.51 9.64
N LEU A 239 -14.30 17.58 10.39
CA LEU A 239 -15.21 17.94 11.46
C LEU A 239 -15.40 19.48 11.47
N PRO A 240 -16.63 20.00 11.53
CA PRO A 240 -16.85 21.41 11.78
C PRO A 240 -16.13 21.87 13.06
N ASP A 241 -15.69 23.10 13.08
CA ASP A 241 -15.05 23.77 14.23
C ASP A 241 -13.61 23.33 14.55
N ILE A 242 -12.91 22.62 13.64
CA ILE A 242 -11.47 22.35 13.73
C ILE A 242 -10.75 22.79 12.44
N ASP A 243 -9.44 23.04 12.53
CA ASP A 243 -8.58 23.15 11.36
C ASP A 243 -8.32 21.76 10.80
N GLU A 244 -9.04 21.38 9.74
CA GLU A 244 -8.94 20.05 9.12
C GLU A 244 -7.54 19.79 8.56
N LYS A 245 -6.87 20.83 8.02
CA LYS A 245 -5.53 20.67 7.43
C LYS A 245 -4.49 20.35 8.50
N GLU A 246 -4.47 21.12 9.59
CA GLU A 246 -3.56 20.87 10.71
C GLU A 246 -3.82 19.50 11.34
N MET A 247 -5.09 19.16 11.54
CA MET A 247 -5.49 17.86 12.10
C MET A 247 -5.12 16.70 11.17
N MET A 248 -5.30 16.82 9.86
CA MET A 248 -4.92 15.78 8.90
C MET A 248 -3.40 15.54 8.91
N ILE A 249 -2.60 16.60 8.88
CA ILE A 249 -1.15 16.49 8.98
C ILE A 249 -0.74 15.78 10.29
N SER A 250 -1.32 16.20 11.42
CA SER A 250 -1.04 15.61 12.72
C SER A 250 -1.45 14.15 12.80
N ALA A 251 -2.64 13.81 12.31
CA ALA A 251 -3.16 12.44 12.28
C ALA A 251 -2.32 11.52 11.39
N VAL A 252 -1.98 11.94 10.18
CA VAL A 252 -1.13 11.17 9.25
C VAL A 252 0.23 10.90 9.87
N ASN A 253 0.90 11.90 10.44
CA ASN A 253 2.19 11.72 11.12
C ASN A 253 2.09 10.77 12.32
N ALA A 254 1.04 10.92 13.15
CA ALA A 254 0.82 10.05 14.30
C ALA A 254 0.57 8.59 13.86
N ILE A 255 -0.25 8.34 12.85
CA ILE A 255 -0.52 7.00 12.32
C ILE A 255 0.78 6.38 11.78
N GLN A 256 1.53 7.10 10.97
CA GLN A 256 2.78 6.62 10.38
C GLN A 256 3.89 6.34 11.42
N SER A 257 3.79 6.92 12.63
CA SER A 257 4.73 6.63 13.73
C SER A 257 4.49 5.28 14.40
N VAL A 258 3.32 4.66 14.23
CA VAL A 258 2.92 3.44 14.93
C VAL A 258 2.57 2.27 14.01
N THR A 259 2.35 2.50 12.72
CA THR A 259 2.05 1.45 11.74
C THR A 259 2.63 1.78 10.38
N ASP A 260 2.97 0.74 9.63
CA ASP A 260 3.43 0.81 8.24
C ASP A 260 2.32 0.49 7.22
N ALA A 261 1.06 0.50 7.63
CA ALA A 261 -0.06 0.32 6.71
C ALA A 261 -0.17 1.51 5.72
N PRO A 262 -0.35 1.25 4.42
CA PRO A 262 -0.70 2.29 3.46
C PRO A 262 -1.97 3.05 3.86
N LEU A 263 -2.06 4.33 3.48
CA LEU A 263 -3.17 5.19 3.85
C LEU A 263 -4.09 5.47 2.67
N GLN A 264 -5.39 5.53 2.96
CA GLN A 264 -6.40 6.14 2.11
C GLN A 264 -6.75 7.50 2.71
N ILE A 265 -6.51 8.58 1.97
CA ILE A 265 -6.78 9.96 2.41
C ILE A 265 -8.19 10.34 1.97
N ASP A 266 -9.07 10.49 2.95
CA ASP A 266 -10.50 10.78 2.73
C ASP A 266 -10.80 12.23 3.14
N THR A 267 -10.85 13.11 2.15
CA THR A 267 -11.24 14.51 2.31
C THR A 267 -11.77 15.10 1.01
N THR A 268 -12.69 16.05 1.12
CA THR A 268 -13.21 16.83 -0.03
C THR A 268 -12.45 18.14 -0.25
N GLU A 269 -11.61 18.54 0.70
CA GLU A 269 -10.90 19.80 0.70
C GLU A 269 -9.53 19.67 0.02
N LEU A 270 -9.35 20.28 -1.16
CA LEU A 270 -8.12 20.21 -1.95
C LEU A 270 -6.86 20.62 -1.18
N PRO A 271 -6.86 21.70 -0.36
CA PRO A 271 -5.68 22.07 0.42
C PRO A 271 -5.32 21.05 1.51
N VAL A 272 -6.31 20.34 2.05
CA VAL A 272 -6.12 19.26 3.03
C VAL A 272 -5.55 18.03 2.32
N LEU A 273 -6.12 17.67 1.17
CA LEU A 273 -5.66 16.55 0.35
C LEU A 273 -4.20 16.73 -0.05
N GLU A 274 -3.85 17.90 -0.62
CA GLU A 274 -2.46 18.16 -1.05
C GLU A 274 -1.48 18.11 0.11
N ALA A 275 -1.84 18.69 1.26
CA ALA A 275 -1.01 18.65 2.46
C ALA A 275 -0.75 17.22 2.96
N ALA A 276 -1.79 16.37 2.96
CA ALA A 276 -1.66 14.96 3.33
C ALA A 276 -0.80 14.18 2.33
N LEU A 277 -1.05 14.33 1.03
CA LEU A 277 -0.29 13.67 -0.02
C LEU A 277 1.21 14.04 0.02
N ARG A 278 1.52 15.25 0.44
CA ARG A 278 2.90 15.75 0.55
C ARG A 278 3.72 15.03 1.63
N ILE A 279 3.06 14.57 2.71
CA ILE A 279 3.73 13.95 3.87
C ILE A 279 3.59 12.42 3.95
N VAL A 280 2.85 11.79 3.04
CA VAL A 280 2.80 10.32 2.94
C VAL A 280 3.96 9.84 2.08
N PRO A 281 4.92 9.05 2.60
CA PRO A 281 6.13 8.67 1.87
C PRO A 281 5.87 7.76 0.66
N GLY A 282 4.89 6.85 0.76
CA GLY A 282 4.57 5.86 -0.26
C GLY A 282 3.53 6.31 -1.29
N LYS A 283 2.80 5.33 -1.82
CA LYS A 283 1.70 5.51 -2.77
C LYS A 283 0.35 5.33 -2.05
N PRO A 284 -0.32 6.42 -1.61
CA PRO A 284 -1.62 6.36 -0.95
C PRO A 284 -2.77 6.18 -1.94
N ILE A 285 -3.98 6.03 -1.39
CA ILE A 285 -5.24 6.15 -2.13
C ILE A 285 -5.84 7.52 -1.83
N VAL A 286 -6.35 8.19 -2.85
CA VAL A 286 -7.17 9.40 -2.72
C VAL A 286 -8.64 9.00 -2.72
N ASN A 287 -9.36 9.32 -1.66
CA ASN A 287 -10.80 9.14 -1.54
C ASN A 287 -11.46 10.53 -1.44
N SER A 288 -12.06 11.10 -2.51
CA SER A 288 -12.36 10.50 -3.77
C SER A 288 -12.57 11.56 -4.87
N VAL A 289 -12.74 11.09 -6.09
CA VAL A 289 -13.37 11.86 -7.17
C VAL A 289 -14.76 11.29 -7.47
N ASN A 290 -15.56 12.03 -8.24
CA ASN A 290 -16.83 11.54 -8.79
C ASN A 290 -16.94 11.90 -10.27
N GLY A 291 -18.10 11.67 -10.89
CA GLY A 291 -18.34 11.97 -12.30
C GLY A 291 -18.50 13.45 -12.65
N GLU A 292 -18.50 14.36 -11.67
CA GLU A 292 -18.56 15.80 -11.91
C GLU A 292 -17.27 16.31 -12.54
N GLU A 293 -17.38 17.03 -13.67
CA GLU A 293 -16.21 17.49 -14.42
C GLU A 293 -15.31 18.42 -13.60
N GLU A 294 -15.87 19.24 -12.72
CA GLU A 294 -15.10 20.12 -11.85
C GLU A 294 -14.24 19.32 -10.85
N LYS A 295 -14.79 18.26 -10.26
CA LYS A 295 -14.05 17.37 -9.34
C LYS A 295 -12.94 16.62 -10.06
N LEU A 296 -13.22 16.09 -11.24
CA LEU A 296 -12.21 15.42 -12.07
C LEU A 296 -11.06 16.37 -12.43
N ARG A 297 -11.38 17.59 -12.85
CA ARG A 297 -10.40 18.60 -13.23
C ARG A 297 -9.53 19.10 -12.08
N THR A 298 -10.03 19.11 -10.85
CA THR A 298 -9.32 19.66 -9.69
C THR A 298 -8.55 18.60 -8.91
N VAL A 299 -9.05 17.39 -8.80
CA VAL A 299 -8.44 16.33 -7.98
C VAL A 299 -7.45 15.45 -8.79
N LEU A 300 -7.78 15.07 -10.04
CA LEU A 300 -6.92 14.19 -10.83
C LEU A 300 -5.49 14.73 -11.07
N PRO A 301 -5.28 16.05 -11.27
CA PRO A 301 -3.92 16.60 -11.31
C PRO A 301 -3.11 16.36 -10.03
N LEU A 302 -3.74 16.43 -8.84
CA LEU A 302 -3.07 16.11 -7.58
C LEU A 302 -2.76 14.61 -7.48
N VAL A 303 -3.70 13.75 -7.87
CA VAL A 303 -3.49 12.30 -7.93
C VAL A 303 -2.27 11.98 -8.80
N LYS A 304 -2.19 12.57 -9.99
CA LYS A 304 -1.04 12.40 -10.91
C LYS A 304 0.25 12.95 -10.33
N LYS A 305 0.22 14.17 -9.79
CA LYS A 305 1.39 14.84 -9.21
C LYS A 305 2.05 14.01 -8.11
N TYR A 306 1.24 13.38 -7.24
CA TYR A 306 1.73 12.59 -6.11
C TYR A 306 1.80 11.09 -6.38
N GLY A 307 1.47 10.64 -7.61
CA GLY A 307 1.53 9.24 -7.99
C GLY A 307 0.60 8.33 -7.20
N ALA A 308 -0.50 8.87 -6.69
CA ALA A 308 -1.46 8.15 -5.87
C ALA A 308 -2.42 7.27 -6.72
N ALA A 309 -3.06 6.30 -6.07
CA ALA A 309 -4.27 5.68 -6.59
C ALA A 309 -5.50 6.55 -6.23
N VAL A 310 -6.62 6.37 -6.93
CA VAL A 310 -7.83 7.17 -6.72
C VAL A 310 -9.09 6.33 -6.70
N VAL A 311 -10.00 6.63 -5.76
CA VAL A 311 -11.36 6.10 -5.73
C VAL A 311 -12.27 7.01 -6.56
N GLY A 312 -13.00 6.43 -7.49
CA GLY A 312 -14.03 7.10 -8.28
C GLY A 312 -15.43 6.69 -7.83
N LEU A 313 -16.19 7.62 -7.30
CA LEU A 313 -17.58 7.41 -6.90
C LEU A 313 -18.51 7.47 -8.12
N THR A 314 -19.39 6.49 -8.28
CA THR A 314 -20.34 6.44 -9.42
C THR A 314 -21.55 7.34 -9.19
N LEU A 315 -21.29 8.63 -8.97
CA LEU A 315 -22.28 9.71 -8.92
C LEU A 315 -21.80 10.90 -9.74
N ASP A 316 -22.72 11.77 -10.13
CA ASP A 316 -22.43 13.01 -10.86
C ASP A 316 -23.37 14.15 -10.42
N GLU A 317 -23.46 15.23 -11.21
CA GLU A 317 -24.29 16.40 -10.95
C GLU A 317 -25.77 16.07 -10.72
N ASN A 318 -26.23 14.91 -11.22
CA ASN A 318 -27.60 14.44 -11.05
C ASN A 318 -27.78 13.56 -9.78
N GLY A 319 -26.71 13.39 -9.00
CA GLY A 319 -26.67 12.52 -7.84
C GLY A 319 -26.31 11.07 -8.15
N ILE A 320 -26.80 10.15 -7.29
CA ILE A 320 -26.50 8.72 -7.43
C ILE A 320 -27.50 8.08 -8.41
N PRO A 321 -27.02 7.51 -9.54
CA PRO A 321 -27.90 6.84 -10.50
C PRO A 321 -28.59 5.62 -9.89
N LYS A 322 -29.81 5.36 -10.37
CA LYS A 322 -30.63 4.25 -9.88
C LYS A 322 -30.22 2.89 -10.46
N THR A 323 -29.71 2.87 -11.69
CA THR A 323 -29.37 1.64 -12.41
C THR A 323 -27.87 1.36 -12.41
N ALA A 324 -27.49 0.09 -12.50
CA ALA A 324 -26.11 -0.34 -12.62
C ALA A 324 -25.45 0.17 -13.91
N GLU A 325 -26.21 0.25 -15.01
CA GLU A 325 -25.75 0.72 -16.30
C GLU A 325 -25.35 2.19 -16.26
N GLU A 326 -26.12 3.03 -15.60
CA GLU A 326 -25.79 4.45 -15.43
C GLU A 326 -24.57 4.62 -14.53
N ARG A 327 -24.45 3.86 -13.43
CA ARG A 327 -23.26 3.84 -12.57
C ARG A 327 -22.03 3.39 -13.35
N PHE A 328 -22.17 2.37 -14.20
CA PHE A 328 -21.10 1.90 -15.06
C PHE A 328 -20.63 2.97 -16.04
N ALA A 329 -21.54 3.73 -16.66
CA ALA A 329 -21.19 4.83 -17.58
C ALA A 329 -20.39 5.92 -16.88
N ILE A 330 -20.71 6.25 -15.61
CA ILE A 330 -19.92 7.18 -14.80
C ILE A 330 -18.53 6.59 -14.49
N ALA A 331 -18.45 5.31 -14.13
CA ALA A 331 -17.17 4.64 -13.89
C ALA A 331 -16.25 4.69 -15.13
N GLU A 332 -16.81 4.44 -16.32
CA GLU A 332 -16.07 4.54 -17.60
C GLU A 332 -15.61 5.98 -17.86
N ARG A 333 -16.45 6.99 -17.61
CA ARG A 333 -16.09 8.42 -17.73
C ARG A 333 -14.92 8.77 -16.79
N ILE A 334 -14.99 8.37 -15.51
CA ILE A 334 -13.91 8.60 -14.53
C ILE A 334 -12.61 7.95 -14.99
N LEU A 335 -12.66 6.68 -15.43
CA LEU A 335 -11.48 5.97 -15.94
C LEU A 335 -10.84 6.72 -17.13
N ASN A 336 -11.64 7.09 -18.12
CA ASN A 336 -11.15 7.77 -19.32
C ASN A 336 -10.50 9.10 -18.95
N ARG A 337 -11.12 9.90 -18.08
CA ARG A 337 -10.54 11.16 -17.61
C ARG A 337 -9.26 10.95 -16.81
N ALA A 338 -9.19 9.96 -15.94
CA ALA A 338 -7.96 9.64 -15.20
C ALA A 338 -6.82 9.27 -16.17
N MET A 339 -7.10 8.46 -17.18
CA MET A 339 -6.11 8.09 -18.20
C MET A 339 -5.64 9.28 -19.04
N GLU A 340 -6.51 10.24 -19.36
CA GLU A 340 -6.15 11.50 -20.04
C GLU A 340 -5.16 12.35 -19.22
N TYR A 341 -5.27 12.32 -17.88
CA TYR A 341 -4.27 12.92 -16.98
C TYR A 341 -3.00 12.07 -16.80
N GLY A 342 -2.91 10.90 -17.45
CA GLY A 342 -1.78 9.99 -17.36
C GLY A 342 -1.74 9.19 -16.06
N ILE A 343 -2.88 8.98 -15.41
CA ILE A 343 -3.03 8.05 -14.29
C ILE A 343 -3.24 6.66 -14.88
N PRO A 344 -2.41 5.66 -14.50
CA PRO A 344 -2.55 4.31 -15.03
C PRO A 344 -3.88 3.66 -14.61
N LYS A 345 -4.45 2.85 -15.49
CA LYS A 345 -5.73 2.17 -15.25
C LYS A 345 -5.78 1.40 -13.94
N GLN A 346 -4.70 0.72 -13.57
CA GLN A 346 -4.59 -0.06 -12.34
C GLN A 346 -4.63 0.79 -11.05
N ASP A 347 -4.52 2.11 -11.16
CA ASP A 347 -4.57 3.06 -10.05
C ASP A 347 -5.94 3.71 -9.87
N VAL A 348 -6.92 3.31 -10.70
CA VAL A 348 -8.31 3.77 -10.62
C VAL A 348 -9.17 2.68 -10.00
N TYR A 349 -9.75 2.94 -8.84
CA TYR A 349 -10.65 2.06 -8.11
C TYR A 349 -12.06 2.64 -8.14
N ILE A 350 -13.09 1.82 -8.33
CA ILE A 350 -14.46 2.32 -8.47
C ILE A 350 -15.31 1.96 -7.26
N ASP A 351 -15.92 2.95 -6.65
CA ASP A 351 -16.99 2.78 -5.64
C ASP A 351 -18.35 2.86 -6.34
N CYS A 352 -19.04 1.71 -6.41
CA CYS A 352 -20.38 1.63 -6.98
C CYS A 352 -21.49 2.13 -6.05
N LEU A 353 -21.13 2.67 -4.89
CA LEU A 353 -21.99 3.27 -3.87
C LEU A 353 -22.99 2.30 -3.23
N THR A 354 -22.84 2.16 -1.91
CA THR A 354 -23.74 1.37 -1.08
C THR A 354 -24.85 2.26 -0.51
N LEU A 355 -26.07 2.07 -1.00
CA LEU A 355 -27.26 2.70 -0.43
C LEU A 355 -27.82 1.85 0.72
N THR A 356 -28.48 2.50 1.65
CA THR A 356 -29.07 1.85 2.82
C THR A 356 -30.25 0.94 2.42
N ALA A 357 -30.17 -0.35 2.74
CA ALA A 357 -31.20 -1.32 2.41
C ALA A 357 -32.57 -1.01 3.05
N SER A 358 -32.60 -0.28 4.18
CA SER A 358 -33.84 0.15 4.80
C SER A 358 -34.59 1.23 3.99
N ALA A 359 -33.88 1.99 3.17
CA ALA A 359 -34.47 3.04 2.33
C ALA A 359 -34.76 2.53 0.91
N GLU A 360 -33.88 1.69 0.34
CA GLU A 360 -33.99 1.26 -1.08
C GLU A 360 -33.41 -0.16 -1.26
N GLN A 361 -34.26 -1.18 -1.16
CA GLN A 361 -33.83 -2.58 -1.30
C GLN A 361 -33.38 -2.94 -2.72
N ASP A 362 -34.01 -2.37 -3.76
CA ASP A 362 -33.61 -2.63 -5.15
C ASP A 362 -32.25 -2.03 -5.47
N GLY A 363 -31.87 -0.93 -4.82
CA GLY A 363 -30.53 -0.34 -4.91
C GLY A 363 -29.39 -1.30 -4.53
N VAL A 364 -29.65 -2.26 -3.65
CA VAL A 364 -28.68 -3.31 -3.28
C VAL A 364 -28.33 -4.19 -4.48
N LYS A 365 -29.33 -4.61 -5.24
CA LYS A 365 -29.16 -5.43 -6.45
C LYS A 365 -28.40 -4.67 -7.53
N GLU A 366 -28.73 -3.38 -7.69
CA GLU A 366 -28.05 -2.51 -8.65
C GLU A 366 -26.58 -2.27 -8.26
N THR A 367 -26.26 -2.09 -6.98
CA THR A 367 -24.88 -2.03 -6.50
C THR A 367 -24.09 -3.30 -6.84
N LEU A 368 -24.64 -4.47 -6.53
CA LEU A 368 -24.00 -5.76 -6.83
C LEU A 368 -23.80 -5.99 -8.34
N LYS A 369 -24.79 -5.60 -9.15
CA LYS A 369 -24.71 -5.66 -10.62
C LYS A 369 -23.65 -4.70 -11.16
N ALA A 370 -23.58 -3.46 -10.63
CA ALA A 370 -22.58 -2.47 -11.03
C ALA A 370 -21.15 -2.94 -10.71
N LEU A 371 -20.91 -3.52 -9.52
CA LEU A 371 -19.63 -4.14 -9.16
C LEU A 371 -19.17 -5.15 -10.21
N ARG A 372 -20.07 -6.07 -10.59
CA ARG A 372 -19.78 -7.09 -11.60
C ARG A 372 -19.47 -6.47 -12.96
N MET A 373 -20.26 -5.48 -13.40
CA MET A 373 -20.04 -4.80 -14.66
C MET A 373 -18.69 -4.09 -14.71
N VAL A 374 -18.31 -3.37 -13.64
CA VAL A 374 -17.04 -2.67 -13.53
C VAL A 374 -15.87 -3.68 -13.57
N THR A 375 -15.96 -4.75 -12.81
CA THR A 375 -14.90 -5.76 -12.74
C THR A 375 -14.75 -6.52 -14.07
N GLU A 376 -15.86 -7.00 -14.65
CA GLU A 376 -15.80 -7.85 -15.85
C GLU A 376 -15.55 -7.05 -17.14
N LYS A 377 -16.15 -5.85 -17.29
CA LYS A 377 -16.06 -5.09 -18.54
C LYS A 377 -14.93 -4.08 -18.55
N LEU A 378 -14.65 -3.41 -17.41
CA LEU A 378 -13.54 -2.47 -17.30
C LEU A 378 -12.28 -3.11 -16.72
N GLY A 379 -12.36 -4.27 -16.06
CA GLY A 379 -11.22 -4.93 -15.40
C GLY A 379 -10.63 -4.08 -14.26
N LEU A 380 -11.43 -3.21 -13.64
CA LEU A 380 -11.02 -2.34 -12.55
C LEU A 380 -11.21 -3.01 -11.19
N LYS A 381 -10.46 -2.56 -10.21
CA LYS A 381 -10.67 -2.87 -8.80
C LYS A 381 -11.80 -2.02 -8.25
N THR A 382 -12.52 -2.56 -7.25
CA THR A 382 -13.71 -1.92 -6.70
C THR A 382 -13.58 -1.70 -5.20
N VAL A 383 -14.18 -0.62 -4.74
CA VAL A 383 -14.25 -0.19 -3.33
C VAL A 383 -15.71 -0.12 -2.92
N LEU A 384 -16.04 -0.37 -1.67
CA LEU A 384 -17.34 -0.04 -1.08
C LEU A 384 -17.24 0.28 0.40
N GLY A 385 -17.95 1.32 0.83
CA GLY A 385 -18.32 1.54 2.22
C GLY A 385 -19.36 0.52 2.67
N VAL A 386 -18.93 -0.67 3.10
CA VAL A 386 -19.81 -1.83 3.37
C VAL A 386 -20.83 -1.54 4.47
N SER A 387 -20.41 -0.83 5.52
CA SER A 387 -21.26 -0.56 6.70
C SER A 387 -22.47 0.32 6.41
N ASN A 388 -22.51 0.99 5.26
CA ASN A 388 -23.63 1.87 4.86
C ASN A 388 -24.91 1.08 4.59
N ILE A 389 -24.83 -0.18 4.14
CA ILE A 389 -25.96 -1.03 3.80
C ILE A 389 -26.98 -1.17 4.94
N SER A 390 -26.48 -1.17 6.17
CA SER A 390 -27.26 -1.51 7.36
C SER A 390 -27.71 -0.31 8.21
N PHE A 391 -27.52 0.93 7.75
CA PHE A 391 -27.96 2.10 8.52
C PHE A 391 -29.47 2.01 8.80
N GLY A 392 -29.84 2.26 10.07
CA GLY A 392 -31.24 2.20 10.54
C GLY A 392 -31.79 0.80 10.77
N LEU A 393 -31.03 -0.27 10.50
CA LEU A 393 -31.45 -1.66 10.72
C LEU A 393 -30.93 -2.18 12.08
N PRO A 394 -31.70 -3.09 12.73
CA PRO A 394 -31.21 -3.87 13.87
C PRO A 394 -30.20 -4.93 13.40
N ASN A 395 -29.39 -5.47 14.33
CA ASN A 395 -28.41 -6.52 14.06
C ASN A 395 -27.54 -6.24 12.81
N ARG A 396 -26.95 -5.04 12.78
CA ARG A 396 -26.16 -4.54 11.66
C ARG A 396 -25.02 -5.48 11.23
N GLU A 397 -24.42 -6.19 12.17
CA GLU A 397 -23.34 -7.14 11.90
C GLU A 397 -23.80 -8.26 10.95
N LEU A 398 -24.97 -8.84 11.20
CA LEU A 398 -25.51 -9.89 10.33
C LEU A 398 -25.72 -9.39 8.90
N VAL A 399 -26.30 -8.18 8.76
CA VAL A 399 -26.55 -7.56 7.44
C VAL A 399 -25.23 -7.26 6.74
N ASN A 400 -24.28 -6.64 7.43
CA ASN A 400 -22.97 -6.27 6.88
C ASN A 400 -22.17 -7.52 6.45
N THR A 401 -22.13 -8.57 7.27
CA THR A 401 -21.42 -9.83 6.97
C THR A 401 -22.01 -10.56 5.77
N THR A 402 -23.34 -10.56 5.67
CA THR A 402 -24.02 -11.14 4.50
C THR A 402 -23.74 -10.31 3.23
N PHE A 403 -23.88 -8.99 3.34
CA PHE A 403 -23.67 -8.10 2.19
C PHE A 403 -22.23 -8.12 1.67
N ILE A 404 -21.21 -8.10 2.54
CA ILE A 404 -19.82 -8.17 2.10
C ILE A 404 -19.54 -9.47 1.33
N SER A 405 -20.12 -10.60 1.77
CA SER A 405 -19.96 -11.88 1.08
C SER A 405 -20.55 -11.86 -0.34
N LEU A 406 -21.74 -11.26 -0.50
CA LEU A 406 -22.37 -11.07 -1.81
C LEU A 406 -21.57 -10.10 -2.69
N ALA A 407 -21.07 -9.01 -2.11
CA ALA A 407 -20.29 -8.02 -2.84
C ALA A 407 -18.94 -8.56 -3.31
N MET A 408 -18.22 -9.32 -2.49
CA MET A 408 -16.99 -10.02 -2.89
C MET A 408 -17.22 -11.00 -4.05
N GLN A 409 -18.31 -11.74 -4.02
CA GLN A 409 -18.71 -12.62 -5.13
C GLN A 409 -19.03 -11.84 -6.42
N CYS A 410 -19.38 -10.56 -6.31
CA CYS A 410 -19.63 -9.66 -7.44
C CYS A 410 -18.40 -8.84 -7.85
N GLY A 411 -17.23 -9.07 -7.23
CA GLY A 411 -15.96 -8.44 -7.61
C GLY A 411 -15.48 -7.34 -6.67
N LEU A 412 -16.05 -7.18 -5.46
CA LEU A 412 -15.51 -6.25 -4.46
C LEU A 412 -14.11 -6.69 -4.03
N THR A 413 -13.13 -5.78 -4.16
CA THR A 413 -11.73 -6.03 -3.80
C THR A 413 -11.25 -5.21 -2.60
N LEU A 414 -11.84 -4.05 -2.35
CA LEU A 414 -11.42 -3.10 -1.31
C LEU A 414 -12.62 -2.70 -0.42
N PRO A 415 -13.11 -3.59 0.49
CA PRO A 415 -14.13 -3.22 1.45
C PRO A 415 -13.61 -2.22 2.48
N ILE A 416 -14.26 -1.05 2.58
CA ILE A 416 -14.10 -0.12 3.70
C ILE A 416 -15.03 -0.61 4.81
N MET A 417 -14.45 -1.12 5.91
CA MET A 417 -15.20 -1.79 6.95
C MET A 417 -14.54 -1.67 8.33
N ASN A 418 -15.29 -2.01 9.37
CA ASN A 418 -14.71 -2.14 10.71
C ASN A 418 -14.04 -3.53 10.88
N PRO A 419 -12.71 -3.62 10.88
CA PRO A 419 -12.01 -4.90 10.99
C PRO A 419 -12.14 -5.55 12.36
N ASN A 420 -12.53 -4.80 13.39
CA ASN A 420 -12.76 -5.32 14.76
C ASN A 420 -14.04 -6.17 14.88
N ILE A 421 -14.87 -6.23 13.82
CA ILE A 421 -16.05 -7.11 13.78
C ILE A 421 -15.62 -8.47 13.23
N ALA A 422 -15.46 -9.44 14.13
CA ALA A 422 -14.94 -10.76 13.81
C ALA A 422 -15.71 -11.46 12.68
N GLY A 423 -17.04 -11.31 12.61
CA GLY A 423 -17.86 -11.87 11.53
C GLY A 423 -17.49 -11.32 10.15
N MET A 424 -17.24 -10.02 10.03
CA MET A 424 -16.86 -9.39 8.76
C MET A 424 -15.44 -9.79 8.31
N THR A 425 -14.47 -9.74 9.22
CA THR A 425 -13.10 -10.15 8.92
C THR A 425 -13.03 -11.64 8.61
N GLY A 426 -13.81 -12.46 9.35
CA GLY A 426 -13.97 -13.89 9.09
C GLY A 426 -14.54 -14.18 7.70
N ALA A 427 -15.52 -13.40 7.25
CA ALA A 427 -16.08 -13.55 5.90
C ALA A 427 -15.04 -13.27 4.81
N VAL A 428 -14.17 -12.25 4.99
CA VAL A 428 -13.08 -11.95 4.04
C VAL A 428 -12.08 -13.10 4.00
N ARG A 429 -11.61 -13.60 5.15
CA ARG A 429 -10.66 -14.72 5.21
C ARG A 429 -11.24 -16.00 4.61
N ALA A 430 -12.50 -16.31 4.95
CA ALA A 430 -13.20 -17.45 4.35
C ALA A 430 -13.35 -17.31 2.83
N PHE A 431 -13.66 -16.12 2.34
CA PHE A 431 -13.73 -15.86 0.89
C PHE A 431 -12.37 -16.06 0.21
N ARG A 432 -11.28 -15.54 0.78
CA ARG A 432 -9.91 -15.76 0.25
C ARG A 432 -9.57 -17.24 0.17
N LEU A 433 -9.91 -18.03 1.19
CA LEU A 433 -9.73 -19.48 1.22
C LEU A 433 -10.54 -20.17 0.12
N LEU A 434 -11.86 -19.93 0.09
CA LEU A 434 -12.78 -20.59 -0.83
C LEU A 434 -12.55 -20.23 -2.31
N SER A 435 -12.02 -19.03 -2.57
CA SER A 435 -11.69 -18.54 -3.91
C SER A 435 -10.24 -18.90 -4.34
N GLY A 436 -9.50 -19.63 -3.51
CA GLY A 436 -8.13 -20.10 -3.82
C GLY A 436 -7.03 -19.05 -3.73
N TYR A 437 -7.32 -17.88 -3.15
CA TYR A 437 -6.31 -16.86 -2.88
C TYR A 437 -5.43 -17.24 -1.68
N ASP A 438 -6.02 -17.79 -0.62
CA ASP A 438 -5.29 -18.37 0.51
C ASP A 438 -4.97 -19.84 0.19
N ARG A 439 -3.85 -20.05 -0.51
CA ARG A 439 -3.43 -21.40 -0.91
C ARG A 439 -3.04 -22.23 0.30
N HIS A 440 -3.57 -23.44 0.35
CA HIS A 440 -3.42 -24.38 1.47
C HIS A 440 -4.03 -23.90 2.79
N GLY A 441 -4.77 -22.81 2.81
CA GLY A 441 -5.44 -22.28 4.00
C GLY A 441 -4.47 -21.74 5.06
N VAL A 442 -3.29 -21.28 4.67
CA VAL A 442 -2.25 -20.83 5.63
C VAL A 442 -2.75 -19.68 6.48
N GLU A 443 -3.24 -18.61 5.84
CA GLU A 443 -3.80 -17.45 6.55
C GLU A 443 -4.98 -17.85 7.45
N PHE A 444 -5.87 -18.69 6.93
CA PHE A 444 -7.05 -19.14 7.66
C PHE A 444 -6.69 -20.00 8.89
N ILE A 445 -5.76 -20.94 8.74
CA ILE A 445 -5.29 -21.80 9.83
C ILE A 445 -4.54 -20.99 10.90
N GLU A 446 -3.69 -20.04 10.51
CA GLU A 446 -2.99 -19.16 11.44
C GLU A 446 -3.95 -18.36 12.32
N ASN A 447 -5.05 -17.86 11.75
CA ASN A 447 -6.03 -17.06 12.47
C ASN A 447 -7.03 -17.89 13.31
N TYR A 448 -7.39 -19.10 12.88
CA TYR A 448 -8.46 -19.90 13.51
C TYR A 448 -8.00 -21.28 14.03
N GLY A 449 -6.81 -21.73 13.71
CA GLY A 449 -6.30 -23.04 14.09
C GLY A 449 -6.19 -23.25 15.60
N ALA A 450 -5.99 -22.19 16.39
CA ALA A 450 -5.97 -22.26 17.83
C ALA A 450 -7.37 -22.50 18.46
N GLU A 451 -8.44 -22.13 17.76
CA GLU A 451 -9.83 -22.38 18.20
C GLU A 451 -10.21 -23.86 18.07
N VAL A 452 -9.61 -24.58 17.12
CA VAL A 452 -9.84 -26.03 16.92
C VAL A 452 -9.22 -26.86 18.06
N LYS A 453 -8.29 -26.31 18.84
CA LYS A 453 -7.65 -26.97 19.98
C LYS A 453 -8.38 -26.79 21.33
N LYS A 454 -9.55 -26.16 21.35
CA LYS A 454 -10.48 -26.38 22.46
C LYS A 454 -11.28 -27.64 22.13
N PRO A 455 -10.96 -28.81 22.74
CA PRO A 455 -11.93 -29.90 22.70
C PRO A 455 -13.23 -29.29 23.25
N ALA A 456 -14.35 -29.52 22.56
CA ALA A 456 -15.67 -29.35 23.17
C ALA A 456 -15.53 -29.96 24.55
N ALA A 457 -15.84 -29.20 25.61
CA ALA A 457 -15.69 -29.69 26.98
C ALA A 457 -16.26 -31.10 27.05
N ALA A 458 -15.38 -32.09 27.00
CA ALA A 458 -15.75 -33.46 27.27
C ALA A 458 -16.31 -33.39 28.67
N ALA A 459 -17.54 -33.82 28.84
CA ALA A 459 -18.19 -33.81 30.16
C ALA A 459 -17.21 -34.44 31.13
N VAL A 460 -16.67 -33.61 32.03
CA VAL A 460 -15.69 -34.04 33.05
C VAL A 460 -16.40 -35.08 33.88
N THR A 461 -16.12 -36.35 33.60
CA THR A 461 -16.55 -37.42 34.50
C THR A 461 -15.55 -37.47 35.67
N ALA A 462 -16.04 -37.51 36.87
CA ALA A 462 -15.26 -37.46 38.13
C ALA A 462 -14.19 -38.57 38.29
N ASP A 463 -13.99 -39.42 37.28
CA ASP A 463 -13.08 -40.56 37.23
C ASP A 463 -12.17 -40.61 35.98
N MET A 464 -11.73 -39.42 35.50
CA MET A 464 -10.81 -39.37 34.35
C MET A 464 -9.39 -39.80 34.80
N ASP A 465 -8.76 -40.71 34.05
CA ASP A 465 -7.37 -41.10 34.27
C ASP A 465 -6.41 -39.92 34.01
N ILE A 466 -5.28 -39.91 34.72
CA ILE A 466 -4.27 -38.87 34.58
C ILE A 466 -3.75 -38.73 33.14
N SER A 467 -3.60 -39.86 32.42
CA SER A 467 -3.15 -39.91 31.03
C SER A 467 -4.14 -39.21 30.11
N ASP A 468 -5.45 -39.42 30.32
CA ASP A 468 -6.53 -38.83 29.55
C ASP A 468 -6.67 -37.32 29.84
N ALA A 469 -6.52 -36.93 31.13
CA ALA A 469 -6.57 -35.54 31.53
C ALA A 469 -5.38 -34.74 30.96
N VAL A 470 -4.17 -35.33 30.97
CA VAL A 470 -2.96 -34.72 30.36
C VAL A 470 -3.08 -34.65 28.87
N ALA A 471 -3.54 -35.71 28.18
CA ALA A 471 -3.73 -35.73 26.75
C ALA A 471 -4.79 -34.69 26.26
N ALA A 472 -5.80 -34.44 27.09
CA ALA A 472 -6.83 -33.42 26.84
C ALA A 472 -6.40 -31.97 27.24
N GLY A 473 -5.23 -31.78 27.83
CA GLY A 473 -4.72 -30.48 28.28
C GLY A 473 -5.48 -29.87 29.47
N LEU A 474 -6.15 -30.70 30.28
CA LEU A 474 -6.96 -30.30 31.42
C LEU A 474 -6.08 -30.18 32.68
N LYS A 475 -5.56 -29.00 32.92
CA LYS A 475 -4.54 -28.76 33.95
C LYS A 475 -5.03 -29.01 35.39
N ALA A 476 -6.26 -28.62 35.71
CA ALA A 476 -6.83 -28.80 37.05
C ALA A 476 -7.18 -30.28 37.31
N GLU A 477 -7.75 -30.96 36.33
CA GLU A 477 -8.13 -32.37 36.38
C GLU A 477 -6.90 -33.28 36.39
N SER A 478 -5.84 -32.93 35.68
CA SER A 478 -4.55 -33.63 35.73
C SER A 478 -3.92 -33.56 37.13
N ALA A 479 -3.99 -32.39 37.76
CA ALA A 479 -3.50 -32.21 39.12
C ALA A 479 -4.32 -33.04 40.14
N ALA A 480 -5.65 -33.02 40.05
CA ALA A 480 -6.54 -33.79 40.90
C ALA A 480 -6.37 -35.32 40.70
N ALA A 481 -6.18 -35.77 39.46
CA ALA A 481 -5.90 -37.19 39.18
C ALA A 481 -4.52 -37.64 39.73
N ALA A 482 -3.52 -36.75 39.65
CA ALA A 482 -2.21 -36.98 40.25
C ALA A 482 -2.25 -37.09 41.77
N GLU A 483 -2.99 -36.18 42.42
CA GLU A 483 -3.16 -36.22 43.88
C GLU A 483 -3.87 -37.52 44.35
N LYS A 484 -4.87 -37.99 43.58
CA LYS A 484 -5.57 -39.23 43.86
C LYS A 484 -4.65 -40.46 43.74
N LEU A 485 -3.70 -40.46 42.78
CA LEU A 485 -2.71 -41.52 42.61
C LEU A 485 -1.61 -41.50 43.69
N LEU A 486 -1.24 -40.34 44.19
CA LEU A 486 -0.21 -40.17 45.21
C LEU A 486 -0.76 -40.43 46.64
N GLY A 487 -2.07 -40.38 46.85
CA GLY A 487 -2.75 -40.64 48.11
C GLY A 487 -3.29 -42.07 48.28
N SER A 488 -3.10 -42.92 47.25
CA SER A 488 -3.40 -44.37 47.28
C SER A 488 -2.12 -45.19 47.43
#